data_8d702a37f4e4d7df7829662bff43a153
#
_entry.id   8d702a37f4e4d7df7829662bff43a153
#
_cell.length_a   1.000
_cell.length_b   1.000
_cell.length_c   1.000
_cell.angle_alpha   90.00
_cell.angle_beta   90.00
_cell.angle_gamma   90.00
#
_symmetry.space_group_name_H-M   'P 1'
#
loop_
_entity.id
_entity.type
_entity.pdbx_description
1 polymer ?
#
loop_
_entity_poly.entity_id
_entity_poly.type
_entity_poly.pdbx_seq_one_letter_code
_entity_poly.pdbx_strand_id
1 'polypeptide(L)'
;EADWLVGINGTRALTCKHNAQLSCGRVQTPTLAIIARREEEIRKFKPEDYFGVTLQAGGIQWTWKDAKNGSYRTFQKERAEEIQKKISNTDLELVSVDRKPKKTMAPGLYDLTTLQREANQKYGFSAKETLNIMQRLYENHKVLTYPRTDSRYIGKDVVPTIKERLKACGTGPYRKLAGALLTKPIHTNGSFVDDKKVSDHHAIIPTEQFVQLDHMT
;
A
#
# COMPACT_ATOMS: atom_id res chain seq x y z
N GLU A 1 -1.63 -3.04 -31.91
CA GLU A 1 -2.71 -2.98 -32.92
C GLU A 1 -4.10 -3.21 -32.30
N ALA A 2 -4.33 -4.31 -31.54
CA ALA A 2 -5.64 -4.62 -30.96
C ALA A 2 -6.21 -3.49 -30.09
N ASP A 3 -5.40 -2.84 -29.28
CA ASP A 3 -5.79 -1.72 -28.40
C ASP A 3 -6.32 -0.53 -29.22
N TRP A 4 -5.62 -0.21 -30.31
CA TRP A 4 -6.02 0.87 -31.21
C TRP A 4 -7.32 0.54 -31.95
N LEU A 5 -7.46 -0.69 -32.48
CA LEU A 5 -8.67 -1.14 -33.15
C LEU A 5 -9.91 -1.12 -32.24
N VAL A 6 -9.78 -1.61 -31.01
CA VAL A 6 -10.86 -1.60 -30.01
C VAL A 6 -11.22 -0.15 -29.65
N GLY A 7 -10.24 0.72 -29.40
CA GLY A 7 -10.45 2.10 -29.05
C GLY A 7 -11.17 2.90 -30.12
N ILE A 8 -10.73 2.80 -31.39
CA ILE A 8 -11.35 3.50 -32.51
C ILE A 8 -12.76 3.00 -32.79
N ASN A 9 -12.92 1.69 -32.95
CA ASN A 9 -14.21 1.13 -33.31
C ASN A 9 -15.25 1.31 -32.19
N GLY A 10 -14.84 1.11 -30.93
CA GLY A 10 -15.68 1.37 -29.75
C GLY A 10 -16.09 2.83 -29.65
N THR A 11 -15.17 3.77 -29.83
CA THR A 11 -15.44 5.22 -29.85
C THR A 11 -16.45 5.60 -30.92
N ARG A 12 -16.24 5.12 -32.15
CA ARG A 12 -17.15 5.40 -33.28
C ARG A 12 -18.53 4.80 -33.04
N ALA A 13 -18.60 3.55 -32.60
CA ALA A 13 -19.88 2.89 -32.31
C ALA A 13 -20.69 3.60 -31.23
N LEU A 14 -20.04 4.01 -30.11
CA LEU A 14 -20.69 4.77 -29.05
C LEU A 14 -21.15 6.15 -29.52
N THR A 15 -20.28 6.86 -30.23
CA THR A 15 -20.60 8.20 -30.77
C THR A 15 -21.79 8.15 -31.71
N CYS A 16 -21.83 7.18 -32.64
CA CYS A 16 -22.95 7.01 -33.58
C CYS A 16 -24.23 6.59 -32.84
N LYS A 17 -24.14 5.63 -31.92
CA LYS A 17 -25.29 5.09 -31.20
C LYS A 17 -25.99 6.14 -30.32
N HIS A 18 -25.21 6.99 -29.66
CA HIS A 18 -25.73 7.95 -28.69
C HIS A 18 -25.80 9.38 -29.23
N ASN A 19 -25.40 9.61 -30.47
CA ASN A 19 -25.32 10.92 -31.11
C ASN A 19 -24.61 11.97 -30.20
N ALA A 20 -23.52 11.55 -29.58
CA ALA A 20 -22.75 12.36 -28.63
C ALA A 20 -21.27 12.06 -28.80
N GLN A 21 -20.42 13.06 -28.57
CA GLN A 21 -18.97 12.85 -28.60
C GLN A 21 -18.51 12.02 -27.39
N LEU A 22 -18.39 10.72 -27.61
CA LEU A 22 -17.99 9.75 -26.58
C LEU A 22 -16.64 9.15 -26.95
N SER A 23 -15.92 8.66 -25.95
CA SER A 23 -14.65 7.95 -26.15
C SER A 23 -14.68 6.57 -25.49
N CYS A 24 -13.95 5.64 -26.10
CA CYS A 24 -13.74 4.29 -25.57
C CYS A 24 -12.25 3.98 -25.58
N GLY A 25 -11.76 3.36 -24.53
CA GLY A 25 -10.37 2.97 -24.43
C GLY A 25 -10.17 1.83 -23.44
N ARG A 26 -9.11 1.07 -23.65
CA ARG A 26 -8.80 -0.16 -22.89
C ARG A 26 -8.59 0.09 -21.39
N VAL A 27 -8.11 1.26 -21.00
CA VAL A 27 -7.88 1.63 -19.61
C VAL A 27 -9.01 2.50 -19.07
N GLN A 28 -9.34 3.59 -19.77
CA GLN A 28 -10.30 4.58 -19.28
C GLN A 28 -11.71 4.01 -19.12
N THR A 29 -12.20 3.21 -20.07
CA THR A 29 -13.56 2.66 -20.03
C THR A 29 -13.75 1.63 -18.90
N PRO A 30 -12.87 0.64 -18.69
CA PRO A 30 -12.97 -0.24 -17.54
C PRO A 30 -12.82 0.50 -16.19
N THR A 31 -11.95 1.49 -16.13
CA THR A 31 -11.79 2.30 -14.91
C THR A 31 -13.07 3.06 -14.58
N LEU A 32 -13.68 3.69 -15.57
CA LEU A 32 -14.97 4.38 -15.39
C LEU A 32 -16.07 3.40 -14.98
N ALA A 33 -16.12 2.21 -15.59
CA ALA A 33 -17.09 1.18 -15.25
C ALA A 33 -16.95 0.70 -13.79
N ILE A 34 -15.71 0.55 -13.28
CA ILE A 34 -15.46 0.19 -11.88
C ILE A 34 -15.97 1.29 -10.94
N ILE A 35 -15.69 2.56 -11.25
CA ILE A 35 -16.15 3.71 -10.46
C ILE A 35 -17.68 3.78 -10.48
N ALA A 36 -18.30 3.69 -11.66
CA ALA A 36 -19.75 3.75 -11.81
C ALA A 36 -20.45 2.63 -11.03
N ARG A 37 -19.91 1.41 -11.05
CA ARG A 37 -20.44 0.29 -10.26
C ARG A 37 -20.34 0.58 -8.77
N ARG A 38 -19.22 1.13 -8.32
CA ARG A 38 -19.05 1.50 -6.91
C ARG A 38 -20.01 2.59 -6.47
N GLU A 39 -20.23 3.59 -7.30
CA GLU A 39 -21.24 4.64 -7.05
C GLU A 39 -22.65 4.05 -6.98
N GLU A 40 -22.97 3.10 -7.83
CA GLU A 40 -24.27 2.41 -7.77
C GLU A 40 -24.44 1.59 -6.49
N GLU A 41 -23.39 0.89 -6.03
CA GLU A 41 -23.39 0.19 -4.74
C GLU A 41 -23.63 1.16 -3.58
N ILE A 42 -22.97 2.33 -3.60
CA ILE A 42 -23.13 3.37 -2.57
C ILE A 42 -24.57 3.91 -2.58
N ARG A 43 -25.15 4.19 -3.75
CA ARG A 43 -26.54 4.67 -3.87
C ARG A 43 -27.58 3.64 -3.40
N LYS A 44 -27.29 2.36 -3.60
CA LYS A 44 -28.15 1.25 -3.17
C LYS A 44 -27.90 0.81 -1.73
N PHE A 45 -26.87 1.35 -1.08
CA PHE A 45 -26.52 0.99 0.29
C PHE A 45 -27.64 1.35 1.25
N LYS A 46 -28.08 0.36 2.01
CA LYS A 46 -29.03 0.55 3.13
C LYS A 46 -28.26 0.36 4.43
N PRO A 47 -28.17 1.38 5.26
CA PRO A 47 -27.52 1.24 6.57
C PRO A 47 -28.32 0.26 7.43
N GLU A 48 -27.60 -0.57 8.18
CA GLU A 48 -28.16 -1.51 9.13
C GLU A 48 -27.40 -1.38 10.45
N ASP A 49 -28.12 -1.22 11.54
CA ASP A 49 -27.54 -1.10 12.86
C ASP A 49 -26.98 -2.44 13.35
N TYR A 50 -25.80 -2.40 13.95
CA TYR A 50 -25.22 -3.55 14.62
C TYR A 50 -24.83 -3.21 16.04
N PHE A 51 -24.81 -4.22 16.90
CA PHE A 51 -24.56 -4.11 18.33
C PHE A 51 -23.35 -4.95 18.71
N GLY A 52 -22.49 -4.40 19.56
CA GLY A 52 -21.37 -5.11 20.17
C GLY A 52 -21.45 -4.94 21.69
N VAL A 53 -20.92 -5.90 22.42
CA VAL A 53 -20.84 -5.83 23.87
C VAL A 53 -19.39 -5.74 24.30
N THR A 54 -19.08 -4.72 25.09
CA THR A 54 -17.76 -4.52 25.68
C THR A 54 -17.89 -4.43 27.21
N LEU A 55 -16.84 -4.86 27.89
CA LEU A 55 -16.75 -4.82 29.34
C LEU A 55 -15.39 -4.31 29.75
N GLN A 56 -15.33 -3.47 30.78
CA GLN A 56 -14.07 -3.07 31.41
C GLN A 56 -13.93 -3.75 32.76
N ALA A 57 -12.88 -4.56 32.90
CA ALA A 57 -12.56 -5.23 34.17
C ALA A 57 -11.01 -5.39 34.29
N GLY A 58 -10.49 -5.15 35.50
CA GLY A 58 -9.05 -5.24 35.75
C GLY A 58 -8.17 -4.30 34.92
N GLY A 59 -8.68 -3.14 34.47
CA GLY A 59 -7.99 -2.18 33.62
C GLY A 59 -7.88 -2.62 32.16
N ILE A 60 -8.54 -3.72 31.76
CA ILE A 60 -8.55 -4.26 30.39
C ILE A 60 -9.95 -4.14 29.82
N GLN A 61 -10.05 -3.74 28.56
CA GLN A 61 -11.30 -3.78 27.80
C GLN A 61 -11.48 -5.14 27.13
N TRP A 62 -12.53 -5.82 27.49
CA TRP A 62 -12.96 -7.09 26.94
C TRP A 62 -14.04 -6.86 25.90
N THR A 63 -13.99 -7.61 24.80
CA THR A 63 -15.01 -7.53 23.75
C THR A 63 -15.61 -8.92 23.56
N TRP A 64 -16.94 -8.97 23.61
CA TRP A 64 -17.66 -10.20 23.34
C TRP A 64 -17.39 -10.70 21.93
N LYS A 65 -17.24 -12.01 21.80
CA LYS A 65 -17.08 -12.71 20.54
C LYS A 65 -18.08 -13.85 20.47
N ASP A 66 -18.87 -13.90 19.40
CA ASP A 66 -19.80 -15.01 19.15
C ASP A 66 -19.03 -16.30 18.91
N ALA A 67 -19.30 -17.33 19.73
CA ALA A 67 -18.63 -18.62 19.63
C ALA A 67 -18.97 -19.39 18.35
N LYS A 68 -20.13 -19.12 17.71
CA LYS A 68 -20.59 -19.84 16.52
C LYS A 68 -19.94 -19.33 15.22
N ASN A 69 -19.89 -18.00 15.08
CA ASN A 69 -19.45 -17.37 13.82
C ASN A 69 -18.18 -16.53 13.98
N GLY A 70 -17.64 -16.39 15.19
CA GLY A 70 -16.45 -15.61 15.49
C GLY A 70 -16.61 -14.09 15.34
N SER A 71 -17.84 -13.58 15.16
CA SER A 71 -18.13 -12.17 15.01
C SER A 71 -18.08 -11.43 16.35
N TYR A 72 -17.63 -10.18 16.34
CA TYR A 72 -17.65 -9.26 17.49
C TYR A 72 -18.91 -8.38 17.51
N ARG A 73 -19.88 -8.65 16.62
CA ARG A 73 -21.11 -7.88 16.46
C ARG A 73 -22.30 -8.78 16.14
N THR A 74 -23.48 -8.32 16.50
CA THR A 74 -24.78 -8.91 16.15
C THR A 74 -25.71 -7.84 15.60
N PHE A 75 -26.60 -8.21 14.67
CA PHE A 75 -27.64 -7.32 14.15
C PHE A 75 -28.93 -7.38 14.99
N GLN A 76 -28.98 -8.24 16.01
CA GLN A 76 -30.11 -8.39 16.92
C GLN A 76 -29.83 -7.65 18.22
N LYS A 77 -30.58 -6.58 18.48
CA LYS A 77 -30.43 -5.76 19.69
C LYS A 77 -30.71 -6.56 20.97
N GLU A 78 -31.77 -7.36 20.95
CA GLU A 78 -32.22 -8.18 22.08
C GLU A 78 -31.10 -9.16 22.50
N ARG A 79 -30.41 -9.73 21.52
CA ARG A 79 -29.26 -10.62 21.78
C ARG A 79 -28.12 -9.91 22.50
N ALA A 80 -27.81 -8.69 22.09
CA ALA A 80 -26.75 -7.89 22.73
C ALA A 80 -27.16 -7.55 24.18
N GLU A 81 -28.41 -7.19 24.40
CA GLU A 81 -28.98 -6.90 25.76
C GLU A 81 -28.97 -8.14 26.65
N GLU A 82 -29.32 -9.32 26.13
CA GLU A 82 -29.24 -10.58 26.88
C GLU A 82 -27.80 -10.88 27.31
N ILE A 83 -26.84 -10.70 26.42
CA ILE A 83 -25.42 -10.92 26.72
C ILE A 83 -24.97 -9.93 27.80
N GLN A 84 -25.32 -8.66 27.66
CA GLN A 84 -25.02 -7.63 28.66
C GLN A 84 -25.58 -7.98 30.05
N LYS A 85 -26.84 -8.41 30.14
CA LYS A 85 -27.47 -8.84 31.39
C LYS A 85 -26.77 -10.03 32.04
N LYS A 86 -26.36 -11.01 31.22
CA LYS A 86 -25.59 -12.18 31.68
C LYS A 86 -24.26 -11.78 32.28
N ILE A 87 -23.53 -10.90 31.60
CA ILE A 87 -22.19 -10.45 32.00
C ILE A 87 -22.27 -9.60 33.30
N SER A 88 -23.30 -8.74 33.44
CA SER A 88 -23.43 -7.84 34.58
C SER A 88 -23.70 -8.57 35.92
N ASN A 89 -24.16 -9.81 35.85
CA ASN A 89 -24.54 -10.60 37.05
C ASN A 89 -23.64 -11.80 37.31
N THR A 90 -22.47 -11.87 36.65
CA THR A 90 -21.58 -13.04 36.71
C THR A 90 -20.15 -12.59 36.93
N ASP A 91 -19.42 -13.29 37.79
CA ASP A 91 -17.99 -13.11 37.93
C ASP A 91 -17.26 -13.55 36.66
N LEU A 92 -16.19 -12.82 36.29
CA LEU A 92 -15.38 -13.11 35.13
C LEU A 92 -14.25 -14.05 35.54
N GLU A 93 -14.11 -15.15 34.79
CA GLU A 93 -13.00 -16.07 34.93
C GLU A 93 -12.07 -15.92 33.71
N LEU A 94 -10.77 -15.74 33.98
CA LEU A 94 -9.76 -15.72 32.94
C LEU A 94 -9.42 -17.14 32.48
N VAL A 95 -9.97 -17.55 31.35
CA VAL A 95 -9.84 -18.93 30.83
C VAL A 95 -8.46 -19.20 30.22
N SER A 96 -7.88 -18.24 29.49
CA SER A 96 -6.58 -18.41 28.86
C SER A 96 -5.86 -17.10 28.59
N VAL A 97 -4.53 -17.14 28.59
CA VAL A 97 -3.66 -16.04 28.16
C VAL A 97 -2.66 -16.57 27.13
N ASP A 98 -2.87 -16.20 25.88
CA ASP A 98 -1.93 -16.55 24.81
C ASP A 98 -0.90 -15.43 24.60
N ARG A 99 0.37 -15.75 24.85
CA ARG A 99 1.51 -14.86 24.55
C ARG A 99 2.33 -15.45 23.40
N LYS A 100 2.21 -14.82 22.23
CA LYS A 100 2.97 -15.26 21.04
C LYS A 100 3.95 -14.16 20.62
N PRO A 101 5.25 -14.48 20.46
CA PRO A 101 6.17 -13.50 19.90
C PRO A 101 5.77 -13.19 18.46
N LYS A 102 5.59 -11.92 18.15
CA LYS A 102 5.28 -11.44 16.80
C LYS A 102 6.52 -10.78 16.21
N LYS A 103 6.93 -11.23 15.04
CA LYS A 103 8.00 -10.58 14.27
C LYS A 103 7.36 -9.74 13.17
N THR A 104 7.72 -8.47 13.13
CA THR A 104 7.39 -7.60 11.99
C THR A 104 8.60 -7.59 11.05
N MET A 105 8.39 -8.05 9.83
CA MET A 105 9.44 -8.04 8.82
C MET A 105 9.62 -6.62 8.27
N ALA A 106 10.85 -6.29 7.87
CA ALA A 106 11.11 -5.06 7.16
C ALA A 106 10.29 -5.00 5.86
N PRO A 107 9.80 -3.81 5.46
CA PRO A 107 9.11 -3.66 4.19
C PRO A 107 10.06 -4.01 3.02
N GLY A 108 9.50 -4.44 1.91
CA GLY A 108 10.26 -4.61 0.66
C GLY A 108 10.67 -3.28 0.05
N LEU A 109 11.48 -3.33 -1.01
CA LEU A 109 11.83 -2.15 -1.78
C LEU A 109 10.59 -1.57 -2.50
N TYR A 110 10.72 -0.39 -3.08
CA TYR A 110 9.62 0.29 -3.74
C TYR A 110 9.49 -0.07 -5.22
N ASP A 111 8.29 -0.40 -5.62
CA ASP A 111 7.78 -0.19 -6.96
C ASP A 111 7.11 1.19 -7.07
N LEU A 112 6.69 1.59 -8.26
CA LEU A 112 6.01 2.87 -8.48
C LEU A 112 4.74 3.01 -7.64
N THR A 113 3.88 2.02 -7.65
CA THR A 113 2.57 2.08 -6.98
C THR A 113 2.71 2.17 -5.46
N THR A 114 3.60 1.38 -4.88
CA THR A 114 3.83 1.39 -3.43
C THR A 114 4.39 2.75 -2.98
N LEU A 115 5.34 3.31 -3.73
CA LEU A 115 5.90 4.63 -3.42
C LEU A 115 4.85 5.74 -3.54
N GLN A 116 4.00 5.72 -4.58
CA GLN A 116 2.90 6.67 -4.73
C GLN A 116 1.91 6.61 -3.56
N ARG A 117 1.56 5.40 -3.12
CA ARG A 117 0.65 5.21 -1.98
C ARG A 117 1.23 5.74 -0.67
N GLU A 118 2.50 5.46 -0.40
CA GLU A 118 3.16 5.97 0.82
C GLU A 118 3.37 7.48 0.78
N ALA A 119 3.75 8.04 -0.37
CA ALA A 119 3.87 9.48 -0.55
C ALA A 119 2.54 10.20 -0.32
N ASN A 120 1.44 9.62 -0.81
CA ASN A 120 0.10 10.14 -0.54
C ASN A 120 -0.26 10.08 0.94
N GLN A 121 -0.01 8.94 1.61
CA GLN A 121 -0.32 8.78 3.03
C GLN A 121 0.48 9.72 3.94
N LYS A 122 1.77 9.93 3.62
CA LYS A 122 2.67 10.72 4.47
C LYS A 122 2.64 12.22 4.18
N TYR A 123 2.47 12.59 2.92
CA TYR A 123 2.66 13.97 2.44
C TYR A 123 1.47 14.52 1.67
N GLY A 124 0.44 13.73 1.39
CA GLY A 124 -0.73 14.14 0.62
C GLY A 124 -0.48 14.27 -0.89
N PHE A 125 0.67 13.85 -1.39
CA PHE A 125 0.99 13.95 -2.82
C PHE A 125 0.07 13.09 -3.67
N SER A 126 -0.38 13.62 -4.79
CA SER A 126 -1.07 12.83 -5.79
C SER A 126 -0.12 11.83 -6.48
N ALA A 127 -0.67 10.79 -7.09
CA ALA A 127 0.12 9.82 -7.85
C ALA A 127 0.91 10.50 -8.99
N LYS A 128 0.30 11.48 -9.68
CA LYS A 128 0.93 12.25 -10.75
C LYS A 128 2.09 13.12 -10.22
N GLU A 129 1.87 13.81 -9.12
CA GLU A 129 2.88 14.66 -8.49
C GLU A 129 4.08 13.82 -8.01
N THR A 130 3.82 12.70 -7.33
CA THR A 130 4.86 11.75 -6.92
C THR A 130 5.69 11.29 -8.12
N LEU A 131 5.04 10.87 -9.22
CA LEU A 131 5.73 10.43 -10.42
C LEU A 131 6.58 11.55 -11.04
N ASN A 132 6.08 12.79 -11.08
CA ASN A 132 6.82 13.93 -11.61
C ASN A 132 8.08 14.24 -10.79
N ILE A 133 7.98 14.16 -9.45
CA ILE A 133 9.13 14.33 -8.55
C ILE A 133 10.16 13.22 -8.82
N MET A 134 9.71 11.97 -8.87
CA MET A 134 10.61 10.84 -9.13
C MET A 134 11.28 10.94 -10.49
N GLN A 135 10.55 11.40 -11.53
CA GLN A 135 11.09 11.61 -12.87
C GLN A 135 12.22 12.66 -12.84
N ARG A 136 12.04 13.77 -12.12
CA ARG A 136 13.10 14.78 -11.94
C ARG A 136 14.31 14.22 -11.20
N LEU A 137 14.11 13.44 -10.14
CA LEU A 137 15.19 12.79 -9.39
C LEU A 137 15.98 11.81 -10.28
N TYR A 138 15.30 11.12 -11.17
CA TYR A 138 15.91 10.20 -12.13
C TYR A 138 16.61 10.93 -13.28
N GLU A 139 15.92 11.86 -13.97
CA GLU A 139 16.41 12.48 -15.22
C GLU A 139 17.39 13.63 -14.96
N ASN A 140 17.07 14.52 -14.02
CA ASN A 140 17.85 15.73 -13.81
C ASN A 140 18.96 15.51 -12.78
N HIS A 141 18.62 14.91 -11.65
CA HIS A 141 19.56 14.74 -10.54
C HIS A 141 20.32 13.42 -10.58
N LYS A 142 19.85 12.42 -11.33
CA LYS A 142 20.46 11.09 -11.46
C LYS A 142 20.64 10.33 -10.13
N VAL A 143 19.90 10.71 -9.07
CA VAL A 143 20.01 10.15 -7.71
C VAL A 143 19.06 8.99 -7.45
N LEU A 144 18.17 8.69 -8.38
CA LEU A 144 17.17 7.63 -8.29
C LEU A 144 17.26 6.73 -9.51
N THR A 145 16.97 5.45 -9.37
CA THR A 145 16.84 4.51 -10.50
C THR A 145 15.51 4.75 -11.23
N TYR A 146 15.32 4.09 -12.37
CA TYR A 146 14.14 4.28 -13.22
C TYR A 146 12.84 4.11 -12.45
N PRO A 147 11.95 5.12 -12.42
CA PRO A 147 10.82 5.13 -11.51
C PRO A 147 9.61 4.32 -11.97
N ARG A 148 9.52 3.97 -13.27
CA ARG A 148 8.36 3.23 -13.81
C ARG A 148 8.65 1.73 -13.81
N THR A 149 8.67 1.15 -12.63
CA THR A 149 8.90 -0.28 -12.42
C THR A 149 7.79 -0.87 -11.55
N ASP A 150 7.47 -2.11 -11.80
CA ASP A 150 6.58 -2.96 -10.99
C ASP A 150 7.36 -3.91 -10.07
N SER A 151 8.69 -3.97 -10.24
CA SER A 151 9.54 -4.80 -9.40
C SER A 151 9.84 -4.16 -8.05
N ARG A 152 9.85 -5.00 -7.00
CA ARG A 152 10.26 -4.67 -5.64
C ARG A 152 11.56 -5.37 -5.24
N TYR A 153 12.30 -5.84 -6.24
CA TYR A 153 13.53 -6.61 -6.07
C TYR A 153 14.67 -5.99 -6.85
N ILE A 154 15.89 -6.26 -6.40
CA ILE A 154 17.11 -5.96 -7.14
C ILE A 154 17.78 -7.26 -7.60
N GLY A 155 18.56 -7.17 -8.65
CA GLY A 155 19.40 -8.27 -9.13
C GLY A 155 20.65 -8.44 -8.28
N LYS A 156 21.31 -9.57 -8.43
CA LYS A 156 22.61 -9.84 -7.77
C LYS A 156 23.73 -8.93 -8.24
N ASP A 157 23.63 -8.43 -9.46
CA ASP A 157 24.54 -7.45 -10.08
C ASP A 157 24.56 -6.11 -9.33
N VAL A 158 23.43 -5.72 -8.71
CA VAL A 158 23.31 -4.48 -7.93
C VAL A 158 23.92 -4.62 -6.53
N VAL A 159 24.00 -5.83 -5.97
CA VAL A 159 24.44 -6.07 -4.58
C VAL A 159 25.82 -5.48 -4.26
N PRO A 160 26.84 -5.58 -5.11
CA PRO A 160 28.17 -4.99 -4.84
C PRO A 160 28.12 -3.46 -4.69
N THR A 161 27.16 -2.77 -5.33
CA THR A 161 27.06 -1.30 -5.34
C THR A 161 26.29 -0.75 -4.12
N ILE A 162 25.65 -1.58 -3.30
CA ILE A 162 24.79 -1.14 -2.19
C ILE A 162 25.54 -0.20 -1.22
N LYS A 163 26.82 -0.49 -0.90
CA LYS A 163 27.60 0.37 0.00
C LYS A 163 27.83 1.75 -0.56
N GLU A 164 28.09 1.87 -1.85
CA GLU A 164 28.29 3.16 -2.52
C GLU A 164 27.00 3.96 -2.60
N ARG A 165 25.88 3.29 -2.89
CA ARG A 165 24.54 3.89 -2.87
C ARG A 165 24.17 4.41 -1.47
N LEU A 166 24.47 3.64 -0.41
CA LEU A 166 24.26 4.08 0.97
C LEU A 166 25.13 5.30 1.34
N LYS A 167 26.37 5.35 0.86
CA LYS A 167 27.23 6.54 1.05
C LYS A 167 26.65 7.77 0.33
N ALA A 168 26.20 7.58 -0.90
CA ALA A 168 25.66 8.65 -1.74
C ALA A 168 24.39 9.28 -1.17
N CYS A 169 23.47 8.45 -0.62
CA CYS A 169 22.22 8.93 0.00
C CYS A 169 22.36 9.29 1.49
N GLY A 170 23.53 9.08 2.10
CA GLY A 170 23.81 9.35 3.51
C GLY A 170 24.01 10.83 3.82
N THR A 171 23.05 11.69 3.46
CA THR A 171 23.10 13.14 3.67
C THR A 171 21.96 13.61 4.57
N GLY A 172 22.08 14.79 5.14
CA GLY A 172 21.08 15.40 6.02
C GLY A 172 20.65 14.46 7.16
N PRO A 173 19.35 14.23 7.36
CA PRO A 173 18.82 13.39 8.44
C PRO A 173 19.20 11.91 8.30
N TYR A 174 19.56 11.46 7.10
CA TYR A 174 19.91 10.06 6.83
C TYR A 174 21.38 9.72 7.11
N ARG A 175 22.24 10.72 7.38
CA ARG A 175 23.67 10.53 7.60
C ARG A 175 24.00 9.53 8.71
N LYS A 176 23.30 9.61 9.84
CA LYS A 176 23.51 8.70 10.98
C LYS A 176 23.09 7.26 10.64
N LEU A 177 21.97 7.10 9.94
CA LEU A 177 21.44 5.79 9.55
C LEU A 177 22.36 5.11 8.54
N ALA A 178 22.74 5.81 7.48
CA ALA A 178 23.67 5.30 6.47
C ALA A 178 25.02 4.94 7.10
N GLY A 179 25.58 5.81 7.95
CA GLY A 179 26.83 5.55 8.68
C GLY A 179 26.75 4.27 9.52
N ALA A 180 25.69 4.07 10.28
CA ALA A 180 25.51 2.88 11.09
C ALA A 180 25.39 1.59 10.26
N LEU A 181 24.81 1.65 9.06
CA LEU A 181 24.73 0.52 8.14
C LEU A 181 26.09 0.21 7.49
N LEU A 182 26.86 1.23 7.16
CA LEU A 182 28.17 1.11 6.51
C LEU A 182 29.25 0.46 7.40
N THR A 183 29.09 0.53 8.75
CA THR A 183 30.01 -0.12 9.68
C THR A 183 29.83 -1.64 9.78
N LYS A 184 28.74 -2.17 9.20
CA LYS A 184 28.40 -3.60 9.26
C LYS A 184 28.49 -4.26 7.89
N PRO A 185 28.71 -5.58 7.83
CA PRO A 185 28.52 -6.31 6.58
C PRO A 185 27.07 -6.19 6.09
N ILE A 186 26.90 -5.95 4.80
CA ILE A 186 25.56 -5.94 4.19
C ILE A 186 25.17 -7.39 3.91
N HIS A 187 24.17 -7.87 4.61
CA HIS A 187 23.58 -9.19 4.38
C HIS A 187 22.40 -9.07 3.44
N THR A 188 22.45 -9.77 2.34
CA THR A 188 21.33 -9.86 1.38
C THR A 188 20.58 -11.17 1.54
N ASN A 189 19.32 -11.17 1.27
CA ASN A 189 18.49 -12.36 1.27
C ASN A 189 17.39 -12.26 0.20
N GLY A 190 16.66 -13.36 -0.03
CA GLY A 190 15.60 -13.43 -1.03
C GLY A 190 14.36 -12.54 -0.79
N SER A 191 14.34 -11.73 0.28
CA SER A 191 13.25 -10.78 0.52
C SER A 191 13.32 -9.54 -0.37
N PHE A 192 14.51 -9.21 -0.88
CA PHE A 192 14.73 -8.05 -1.76
C PHE A 192 15.75 -8.29 -2.88
N VAL A 193 16.49 -9.42 -2.88
CA VAL A 193 17.41 -9.81 -3.96
C VAL A 193 16.90 -11.08 -4.62
N ASP A 194 16.38 -10.96 -5.84
CA ASP A 194 15.88 -12.11 -6.60
C ASP A 194 15.83 -11.76 -8.10
N ASP A 195 16.79 -12.30 -8.87
CA ASP A 195 16.90 -12.05 -10.32
C ASP A 195 15.64 -12.47 -11.10
N LYS A 196 14.90 -13.48 -10.61
CA LYS A 196 13.67 -13.97 -11.27
C LYS A 196 12.48 -13.03 -11.10
N LYS A 197 12.54 -12.12 -10.14
CA LYS A 197 11.48 -11.16 -9.83
C LYS A 197 11.83 -9.73 -10.28
N VAL A 198 12.96 -9.58 -10.94
CA VAL A 198 13.30 -8.37 -11.66
C VAL A 198 12.80 -8.54 -13.08
N SER A 199 11.93 -7.63 -13.54
CA SER A 199 11.45 -7.56 -14.92
C SER A 199 12.45 -6.77 -15.78
N ASP A 200 11.98 -5.85 -16.60
CA ASP A 200 12.85 -4.96 -17.40
C ASP A 200 13.65 -3.99 -16.52
N HIS A 201 13.14 -3.67 -15.35
CA HIS A 201 13.74 -2.77 -14.37
C HIS A 201 13.65 -3.35 -12.96
N HIS A 202 14.70 -3.13 -12.17
CA HIS A 202 14.68 -3.46 -10.74
C HIS A 202 13.90 -2.42 -9.92
N ALA A 203 13.74 -2.67 -8.62
CA ALA A 203 13.09 -1.76 -7.68
C ALA A 203 13.67 -0.33 -7.70
N ILE A 204 12.88 0.63 -7.27
CA ILE A 204 13.29 2.01 -7.11
C ILE A 204 14.22 2.13 -5.91
N ILE A 205 15.48 2.49 -6.16
CA ILE A 205 16.51 2.67 -5.14
C ILE A 205 17.39 3.89 -5.46
N PRO A 206 18.12 4.45 -4.50
CA PRO A 206 19.13 5.47 -4.78
C PRO A 206 20.22 4.94 -5.73
N THR A 207 20.81 5.84 -6.49
CA THR A 207 22.02 5.58 -7.30
C THR A 207 23.29 5.83 -6.49
N GLU A 208 24.44 5.71 -7.13
CA GLU A 208 25.76 6.07 -6.58
C GLU A 208 26.04 7.58 -6.63
N GLN A 209 25.13 8.35 -7.25
CA GLN A 209 25.25 9.81 -7.33
C GLN A 209 25.01 10.45 -5.96
N PHE A 210 25.92 11.32 -5.53
CA PHE A 210 25.80 12.05 -4.28
C PHE A 210 24.56 12.95 -4.27
N VAL A 211 23.76 12.81 -3.20
CA VAL A 211 22.57 13.61 -2.98
C VAL A 211 22.94 14.95 -2.37
N GLN A 212 22.66 16.04 -3.08
CA GLN A 212 22.84 17.44 -2.62
C GLN A 212 21.46 18.03 -2.38
N LEU A 213 21.01 18.03 -1.12
CA LEU A 213 19.65 18.47 -0.76
C LEU A 213 19.34 19.90 -1.19
N ASP A 214 20.32 20.79 -1.11
CA ASP A 214 20.18 22.22 -1.45
C ASP A 214 19.93 22.45 -2.97
N HIS A 215 20.22 21.47 -3.80
CA HIS A 215 20.02 21.52 -5.26
C HIS A 215 18.77 20.78 -5.73
N MET A 216 17.97 20.23 -4.81
CA MET A 216 16.80 19.39 -5.13
C MET A 216 15.45 20.12 -4.99
N THR A 217 15.46 21.41 -4.75
CA THR A 217 14.24 22.24 -4.65
C THR A 217 13.66 22.59 -6.01
#